data_47ca9024cdbb1eb8b27e6eefaa713ed1
#
_entry.id   47ca9024cdbb1eb8b27e6eefaa713ed1
#
_cell.length_a   1.000
_cell.length_b   1.000
_cell.length_c   1.000
_cell.angle_alpha   90.00
_cell.angle_beta   90.00
_cell.angle_gamma   90.00
#
_symmetry.space_group_name_H-M   'P 1'
#
loop_
_entity.id
_entity.type
_entity.pdbx_description
1 polymer ?
#
loop_
_entity_poly.entity_id
_entity_poly.type
_entity_poly.pdbx_seq_one_letter_code
_entity_poly.pdbx_strand_id
1 'polypeptide(L)'
;MTKTVKSLDNIEVDLVLSVGYSCRTAHRMRESNLRQESSPLDWMIHYSLDDACNLMINDFKTFFVEYENQGTHEGGALQVVDKATGMISIHHFWPGGDLETQILNYRNLSIQRWEKIKTKIATVKRIAFIYCGTFDINCFEHFLNKFSSHFGKEKIIYFINVDDDRNKEFNELKITQYELNSHIKIIHYLGNDYPILNEDIWVGNSFLWNEAMKNIKLVQKYSPNALEKVKEHLAYKLGEALMINYRSFFGLMFLPFIFYGIYKRHIFLKSKKLLILRLDENEKYYEEALKLKNGLYYKIGLEIIQAYKNKGGGG
;
A
#
# COMPACT_ATOMS: atom_id res chain seq x y z
N MET A 1 -8.99 -28.54 -6.37
CA MET A 1 -8.44 -29.60 -5.47
C MET A 1 -8.14 -28.98 -4.11
N THR A 2 -8.45 -29.64 -3.00
CA THR A 2 -8.21 -29.13 -1.64
C THR A 2 -7.18 -30.00 -0.94
N LYS A 3 -6.17 -29.36 -0.30
CA LYS A 3 -5.11 -30.08 0.42
C LYS A 3 -4.74 -29.34 1.71
N THR A 4 -4.80 -30.04 2.85
CA THR A 4 -4.21 -29.54 4.10
C THR A 4 -2.71 -29.83 4.10
N VAL A 5 -1.90 -28.86 4.43
CA VAL A 5 -0.44 -28.94 4.40
C VAL A 5 0.17 -28.52 5.75
N LYS A 6 1.32 -29.12 6.11
CA LYS A 6 2.05 -28.73 7.33
C LYS A 6 2.93 -27.50 7.12
N SER A 7 3.37 -27.27 5.91
CA SER A 7 4.18 -26.10 5.53
C SER A 7 3.92 -25.78 4.05
N LEU A 8 4.20 -24.54 3.67
CA LEU A 8 4.11 -24.09 2.30
C LEU A 8 5.50 -23.94 1.69
N ASP A 9 5.60 -24.25 0.40
CA ASP A 9 6.73 -23.83 -0.41
C ASP A 9 6.74 -22.30 -0.59
N ASN A 10 7.88 -21.76 -1.00
CA ASN A 10 7.96 -20.34 -1.32
C ASN A 10 7.00 -19.98 -2.46
N ILE A 11 6.22 -18.95 -2.24
CA ILE A 11 5.32 -18.35 -3.22
C ILE A 11 6.03 -17.16 -3.83
N GLU A 12 6.44 -17.33 -5.07
CA GLU A 12 7.06 -16.24 -5.83
C GLU A 12 6.00 -15.35 -6.45
N VAL A 13 6.04 -14.05 -6.15
CA VAL A 13 5.10 -13.05 -6.68
C VAL A 13 5.82 -11.78 -7.13
N ASP A 14 5.21 -11.07 -8.07
CA ASP A 14 5.74 -9.82 -8.59
C ASP A 14 5.08 -8.61 -7.92
N LEU A 15 3.84 -8.78 -7.42
CA LEU A 15 3.05 -7.74 -6.77
C LEU A 15 2.25 -8.34 -5.61
N VAL A 16 2.19 -7.63 -4.48
CA VAL A 16 1.33 -7.98 -3.34
C VAL A 16 0.38 -6.82 -3.06
N LEU A 17 -0.91 -7.12 -2.93
CA LEU A 17 -1.98 -6.17 -2.70
C LEU A 17 -2.80 -6.56 -1.47
N SER A 18 -3.12 -5.57 -0.65
CA SER A 18 -4.09 -5.70 0.43
C SER A 18 -5.49 -5.54 -0.14
N VAL A 19 -6.38 -6.49 0.17
CA VAL A 19 -7.81 -6.43 -0.11
C VAL A 19 -8.63 -6.75 1.15
N GLY A 20 -8.02 -6.57 2.31
CA GLY A 20 -8.54 -7.02 3.57
C GLY A 20 -9.66 -6.17 4.12
N TYR A 21 -10.47 -6.81 4.92
CA TYR A 21 -11.58 -6.29 5.70
C TYR A 21 -11.17 -5.18 6.71
N SER A 22 -9.87 -5.05 7.00
CA SER A 22 -9.32 -4.08 7.95
C SER A 22 -7.92 -3.60 7.57
N CYS A 23 -7.45 -2.53 8.22
CA CYS A 23 -6.10 -1.98 8.08
C CYS A 23 -4.97 -2.95 8.45
N ARG A 24 -5.28 -4.05 9.16
CA ARG A 24 -4.32 -5.08 9.61
C ARG A 24 -3.49 -5.67 8.47
N THR A 25 -4.12 -6.01 7.33
CA THR A 25 -3.43 -6.57 6.17
C THR A 25 -2.34 -5.64 5.65
N ALA A 26 -2.63 -4.37 5.48
CA ALA A 26 -1.66 -3.36 5.01
C ALA A 26 -0.52 -3.15 6.01
N HIS A 27 -0.84 -3.17 7.31
CA HIS A 27 0.15 -3.08 8.38
C HIS A 27 1.12 -4.27 8.34
N ARG A 28 0.60 -5.49 8.33
CA ARG A 28 1.40 -6.73 8.33
C ARG A 28 2.23 -6.89 7.05
N MET A 29 1.70 -6.48 5.89
CA MET A 29 2.47 -6.41 4.64
C MET A 29 3.65 -5.43 4.76
N ARG A 30 3.47 -4.29 5.44
CA ARG A 30 4.55 -3.32 5.67
C ARG A 30 5.65 -3.88 6.56
N GLU A 31 5.29 -4.54 7.67
CA GLU A 31 6.26 -5.19 8.58
C GLU A 31 7.05 -6.29 7.87
N SER A 32 6.40 -7.07 7.02
CA SER A 32 7.02 -8.14 6.25
C SER A 32 7.77 -7.67 4.98
N ASN A 33 7.87 -6.35 4.74
CA ASN A 33 8.47 -5.74 3.54
C ASN A 33 7.83 -6.19 2.21
N LEU A 34 6.56 -6.58 2.24
CA LEU A 34 5.79 -7.00 1.06
C LEU A 34 5.01 -5.84 0.43
N ARG A 35 4.78 -4.75 1.16
CA ARG A 35 4.03 -3.60 0.68
C ARG A 35 4.89 -2.72 -0.23
N GLN A 36 4.70 -2.87 -1.54
CA GLN A 36 5.44 -2.11 -2.56
C GLN A 36 4.80 -0.76 -2.87
N GLU A 37 3.47 -0.69 -2.83
CA GLU A 37 2.67 0.50 -3.14
C GLU A 37 1.64 0.77 -2.04
N SER A 38 1.20 2.02 -1.97
CA SER A 38 0.04 2.39 -1.16
C SER A 38 -1.23 2.17 -1.96
N SER A 39 -2.08 1.27 -1.52
CA SER A 39 -3.40 1.05 -2.12
C SER A 39 -4.45 2.00 -1.51
N PRO A 40 -5.46 2.44 -2.27
CA PRO A 40 -6.60 3.13 -1.69
C PRO A 40 -7.33 2.34 -0.61
N LEU A 41 -7.25 1.00 -0.66
CA LEU A 41 -7.92 0.09 0.28
C LEU A 41 -7.13 -0.18 1.57
N ASP A 42 -5.85 0.20 1.64
CA ASP A 42 -4.94 -0.21 2.73
C ASP A 42 -5.43 0.10 4.14
N TRP A 43 -6.14 1.21 4.32
CA TRP A 43 -6.57 1.72 5.63
C TRP A 43 -8.08 1.86 5.73
N MET A 44 -8.81 1.14 4.89
CA MET A 44 -10.27 1.04 4.93
C MET A 44 -10.71 -0.16 5.78
N ILE A 45 -11.86 -0.03 6.41
CA ILE A 45 -12.49 -1.09 7.19
C ILE A 45 -13.93 -1.31 6.73
N HIS A 46 -14.50 -2.48 7.05
CA HIS A 46 -15.90 -2.84 6.79
C HIS A 46 -16.32 -2.76 5.31
N TYR A 47 -15.69 -3.54 4.45
CA TYR A 47 -16.10 -3.65 3.06
C TYR A 47 -16.04 -5.08 2.53
N SER A 48 -16.85 -5.36 1.52
CA SER A 48 -16.84 -6.64 0.84
C SER A 48 -15.74 -6.73 -0.22
N LEU A 49 -15.33 -7.96 -0.56
CA LEU A 49 -14.43 -8.19 -1.69
C LEU A 49 -15.03 -7.77 -3.03
N ASP A 50 -16.37 -7.85 -3.18
CA ASP A 50 -17.05 -7.40 -4.40
C ASP A 50 -16.98 -5.88 -4.55
N ASP A 51 -17.19 -5.11 -3.46
CA ASP A 51 -17.01 -3.65 -3.46
C ASP A 51 -15.58 -3.26 -3.79
N ALA A 52 -14.60 -3.94 -3.20
CA ALA A 52 -13.20 -3.72 -3.52
C ALA A 52 -12.91 -3.96 -5.01
N CYS A 53 -13.43 -5.06 -5.57
CA CYS A 53 -13.26 -5.39 -6.99
C CYS A 53 -13.95 -4.36 -7.89
N ASN A 54 -15.16 -3.93 -7.55
CA ASN A 54 -15.91 -2.91 -8.29
C ASN A 54 -15.16 -1.57 -8.32
N LEU A 55 -14.59 -1.15 -7.19
CA LEU A 55 -13.76 0.06 -7.13
C LEU A 55 -12.50 -0.07 -7.99
N MET A 56 -11.82 -1.22 -7.98
CA MET A 56 -10.66 -1.47 -8.84
C MET A 56 -11.04 -1.39 -10.33
N ILE A 57 -12.17 -1.98 -10.72
CA ILE A 57 -12.63 -2.02 -12.11
C ILE A 57 -13.07 -0.64 -12.60
N ASN A 58 -13.71 0.16 -11.75
CA ASN A 58 -14.18 1.51 -12.09
C ASN A 58 -13.14 2.62 -11.83
N ASP A 59 -11.88 2.24 -11.56
CA ASP A 59 -10.77 3.17 -11.30
C ASP A 59 -11.00 4.07 -10.09
N PHE A 60 -11.69 3.59 -9.06
CA PHE A 60 -12.03 4.34 -7.84
C PHE A 60 -12.83 5.64 -8.12
N LYS A 61 -13.50 5.74 -9.26
CA LYS A 61 -14.24 6.96 -9.65
C LYS A 61 -15.41 7.25 -8.73
N THR A 62 -16.05 6.21 -8.19
CA THR A 62 -17.21 6.33 -7.28
C THR A 62 -16.82 6.45 -5.80
N PHE A 63 -15.54 6.26 -5.47
CA PHE A 63 -15.04 6.20 -4.10
C PHE A 63 -15.20 7.55 -3.38
N PHE A 64 -15.92 7.57 -2.25
CA PHE A 64 -16.29 8.75 -1.46
C PHE A 64 -16.95 9.88 -2.28
N VAL A 65 -17.72 9.56 -3.34
CA VAL A 65 -18.55 10.56 -4.06
C VAL A 65 -19.70 10.99 -3.16
N GLU A 66 -20.37 10.03 -2.54
CA GLU A 66 -21.34 10.24 -1.48
C GLU A 66 -20.81 9.64 -0.19
N TYR A 67 -20.85 10.40 0.88
CA TYR A 67 -20.29 10.01 2.16
C TYR A 67 -21.15 10.46 3.33
N GLU A 68 -20.88 9.87 4.49
CA GLU A 68 -21.48 10.23 5.76
C GLU A 68 -20.40 10.37 6.83
N ASN A 69 -20.43 11.50 7.55
CA ASN A 69 -19.58 11.71 8.71
C ASN A 69 -20.29 11.21 9.97
N GLN A 70 -19.75 10.18 10.61
CA GLN A 70 -20.28 9.56 11.82
C GLN A 70 -19.64 10.10 13.11
N GLY A 71 -18.92 11.21 13.04
CA GLY A 71 -18.26 11.83 14.18
C GLY A 71 -16.78 11.47 14.30
N THR A 72 -16.23 11.68 15.50
CA THR A 72 -14.80 11.48 15.76
C THR A 72 -14.56 10.09 16.34
N HIS A 73 -13.66 9.34 15.74
CA HIS A 73 -13.17 8.06 16.23
C HIS A 73 -12.23 8.26 17.44
N GLU A 74 -12.05 7.24 18.28
CA GLU A 74 -11.20 7.28 19.50
C GLU A 74 -9.74 7.73 19.19
N GLY A 75 -9.23 7.47 18.00
CA GLY A 75 -7.92 7.95 17.52
C GLY A 75 -7.88 9.42 17.09
N GLY A 76 -8.99 10.19 17.26
CA GLY A 76 -9.07 11.61 16.95
C GLY A 76 -9.39 11.93 15.48
N ALA A 77 -9.30 11.01 14.56
CA ALA A 77 -9.74 11.18 13.18
C ALA A 77 -11.26 11.10 13.05
N LEU A 78 -11.82 11.68 11.99
CA LEU A 78 -13.23 11.52 11.67
C LEU A 78 -13.52 10.11 11.13
N GLN A 79 -14.59 9.50 11.58
CA GLN A 79 -15.14 8.30 11.00
C GLN A 79 -16.06 8.69 9.84
N VAL A 80 -15.60 8.39 8.63
CA VAL A 80 -16.34 8.74 7.40
C VAL A 80 -16.64 7.47 6.62
N VAL A 81 -17.91 7.30 6.26
CA VAL A 81 -18.42 6.16 5.50
C VAL A 81 -18.62 6.55 4.05
N ASP A 82 -18.10 5.76 3.13
CA ASP A 82 -18.47 5.81 1.72
C ASP A 82 -19.82 5.16 1.51
N LYS A 83 -20.84 5.92 1.10
CA LYS A 83 -22.23 5.41 1.01
C LYS A 83 -22.42 4.36 -0.07
N ALA A 84 -21.60 4.38 -1.11
CA ALA A 84 -21.73 3.43 -2.21
C ALA A 84 -21.29 2.02 -1.84
N THR A 85 -20.31 1.89 -0.93
CA THR A 85 -19.68 0.61 -0.57
C THR A 85 -19.83 0.24 0.91
N GLY A 86 -20.20 1.19 1.75
CA GLY A 86 -20.17 1.01 3.21
C GLY A 86 -18.77 1.03 3.82
N MET A 87 -17.72 1.24 3.01
CA MET A 87 -16.34 1.36 3.50
C MET A 87 -16.21 2.50 4.49
N ILE A 88 -15.48 2.25 5.56
CA ILE A 88 -15.24 3.23 6.62
C ILE A 88 -13.77 3.63 6.63
N SER A 89 -13.52 4.93 6.65
CA SER A 89 -12.22 5.52 6.94
C SER A 89 -12.19 6.08 8.36
N ILE A 90 -11.17 5.68 9.13
CA ILE A 90 -10.87 6.19 10.48
C ILE A 90 -9.45 6.77 10.58
N HIS A 91 -8.79 7.02 9.43
CA HIS A 91 -7.39 7.45 9.41
C HIS A 91 -7.12 8.65 8.50
N HIS A 92 -8.06 9.05 7.63
CA HIS A 92 -7.76 9.98 6.54
C HIS A 92 -8.35 11.37 6.71
N PHE A 93 -9.35 11.52 7.56
CA PHE A 93 -10.08 12.79 7.73
C PHE A 93 -9.98 13.26 9.17
N TRP A 94 -9.77 14.57 9.36
CA TRP A 94 -9.48 15.12 10.68
C TRP A 94 -10.42 16.28 11.01
N PRO A 95 -10.85 16.43 12.28
CA PRO A 95 -11.61 17.58 12.70
C PRO A 95 -10.79 18.88 12.59
N GLY A 96 -11.46 20.01 12.45
CA GLY A 96 -10.83 21.33 12.37
C GLY A 96 -10.50 21.82 10.96
N GLY A 97 -10.72 21.01 9.93
CA GLY A 97 -10.62 21.39 8.53
C GLY A 97 -11.92 21.22 7.77
N ASP A 98 -12.00 21.78 6.56
CA ASP A 98 -13.13 21.53 5.67
C ASP A 98 -13.12 20.09 5.17
N LEU A 99 -14.13 19.31 5.60
CA LEU A 99 -14.22 17.88 5.29
C LEU A 99 -14.39 17.63 3.78
N GLU A 100 -15.14 18.49 3.09
CA GLU A 100 -15.36 18.33 1.64
C GLU A 100 -14.04 18.44 0.87
N THR A 101 -13.22 19.42 1.21
CA THR A 101 -11.86 19.56 0.65
C THR A 101 -10.97 18.36 0.98
N GLN A 102 -11.01 17.84 2.20
CA GLN A 102 -10.24 16.66 2.59
C GLN A 102 -10.65 15.44 1.76
N ILE A 103 -11.94 15.22 1.58
CA ILE A 103 -12.48 14.12 0.79
C ILE A 103 -12.09 14.26 -0.68
N LEU A 104 -12.24 15.43 -1.28
CA LEU A 104 -11.83 15.67 -2.66
C LEU A 104 -10.35 15.35 -2.87
N ASN A 105 -9.49 15.82 -1.96
CA ASN A 105 -8.05 15.54 -2.00
C ASN A 105 -7.77 14.04 -1.87
N TYR A 106 -8.46 13.34 -0.97
CA TYR A 106 -8.27 11.92 -0.75
C TYR A 106 -8.75 11.09 -1.95
N ARG A 107 -9.87 11.44 -2.57
CA ARG A 107 -10.37 10.84 -3.81
C ARG A 107 -9.34 10.95 -4.93
N ASN A 108 -8.82 12.16 -5.17
CA ASN A 108 -7.80 12.39 -6.19
C ASN A 108 -6.52 11.57 -5.91
N LEU A 109 -6.08 11.50 -4.67
CA LEU A 109 -4.95 10.68 -4.25
C LEU A 109 -5.23 9.19 -4.45
N SER A 110 -6.43 8.73 -4.17
CA SER A 110 -6.84 7.32 -4.34
C SER A 110 -6.82 6.92 -5.81
N ILE A 111 -7.34 7.75 -6.71
CA ILE A 111 -7.26 7.53 -8.16
C ILE A 111 -5.80 7.46 -8.63
N GLN A 112 -4.95 8.39 -8.20
CA GLN A 112 -3.52 8.39 -8.57
C GLN A 112 -2.79 7.14 -8.05
N ARG A 113 -3.07 6.70 -6.82
CA ARG A 113 -2.52 5.46 -6.26
C ARG A 113 -2.94 4.24 -7.06
N TRP A 114 -4.23 4.19 -7.41
CA TRP A 114 -4.77 3.10 -8.19
C TRP A 114 -4.18 3.04 -9.60
N GLU A 115 -4.08 4.15 -10.31
CA GLU A 115 -3.46 4.21 -11.64
C GLU A 115 -2.03 3.65 -11.63
N LYS A 116 -1.27 3.95 -10.60
CA LYS A 116 0.07 3.40 -10.41
C LYS A 116 0.05 1.87 -10.21
N ILE A 117 -0.87 1.38 -9.38
CA ILE A 117 -1.05 -0.07 -9.15
C ILE A 117 -1.53 -0.75 -10.43
N LYS A 118 -2.51 -0.18 -11.13
CA LYS A 118 -3.05 -0.71 -12.39
C LYS A 118 -1.98 -0.83 -13.46
N THR A 119 -1.09 0.15 -13.57
CA THR A 119 0.08 0.07 -14.47
C THR A 119 0.99 -1.10 -14.12
N LYS A 120 1.21 -1.38 -12.83
CA LYS A 120 1.97 -2.56 -12.41
C LYS A 120 1.24 -3.87 -12.72
N ILE A 121 -0.06 -3.94 -12.40
CA ILE A 121 -0.89 -5.10 -12.72
C ILE A 121 -0.76 -5.45 -14.21
N ALA A 122 -0.75 -4.46 -15.10
CA ALA A 122 -0.62 -4.70 -16.55
C ALA A 122 0.70 -5.38 -16.95
N THR A 123 1.77 -5.21 -16.19
CA THR A 123 3.12 -5.68 -16.52
C THR A 123 3.56 -6.95 -15.79
N VAL A 124 2.96 -7.25 -14.63
CA VAL A 124 3.33 -8.40 -13.80
C VAL A 124 2.59 -9.67 -14.20
N LYS A 125 3.19 -10.82 -13.91
CA LYS A 125 2.58 -12.14 -14.15
C LYS A 125 1.97 -12.76 -12.91
N ARG A 126 2.54 -12.49 -11.72
CA ARG A 126 2.17 -13.15 -10.46
C ARG A 126 1.76 -12.11 -9.44
N ILE A 127 0.55 -12.26 -8.93
CA ILE A 127 -0.05 -11.33 -7.95
C ILE A 127 -0.46 -12.12 -6.71
N ALA A 128 -0.15 -11.59 -5.52
CA ALA A 128 -0.75 -12.06 -4.28
C ALA A 128 -1.73 -11.03 -3.73
N PHE A 129 -2.90 -11.49 -3.32
CA PHE A 129 -3.84 -10.73 -2.50
C PHE A 129 -3.74 -11.20 -1.06
N ILE A 130 -3.70 -10.27 -0.12
CA ILE A 130 -3.73 -10.57 1.31
C ILE A 130 -5.08 -10.09 1.85
N TYR A 131 -5.79 -11.00 2.48
CA TYR A 131 -7.10 -10.77 3.06
C TYR A 131 -7.15 -11.28 4.51
N CYS A 132 -7.76 -10.53 5.41
CA CYS A 132 -8.13 -11.02 6.73
C CYS A 132 -9.65 -11.01 6.88
N GLY A 133 -10.18 -12.10 7.38
CA GLY A 133 -11.62 -12.29 7.58
C GLY A 133 -12.03 -13.74 7.40
N THR A 134 -13.27 -14.01 7.71
CA THR A 134 -13.84 -15.36 7.66
C THR A 134 -13.70 -15.99 6.27
N PHE A 135 -13.31 -17.26 6.25
CA PHE A 135 -13.15 -18.01 5.01
C PHE A 135 -14.50 -18.25 4.33
N ASP A 136 -14.62 -17.75 3.11
CA ASP A 136 -15.76 -18.02 2.21
C ASP A 136 -15.24 -18.28 0.80
N ILE A 137 -15.20 -19.55 0.40
CA ILE A 137 -14.66 -19.96 -0.90
C ILE A 137 -15.45 -19.37 -2.08
N ASN A 138 -16.77 -19.22 -1.94
CA ASN A 138 -17.61 -18.70 -3.02
C ASN A 138 -17.37 -17.19 -3.22
N CYS A 139 -17.24 -16.44 -2.13
CA CYS A 139 -16.88 -15.03 -2.17
C CYS A 139 -15.50 -14.81 -2.78
N PHE A 140 -14.51 -15.64 -2.40
CA PHE A 140 -13.15 -15.56 -2.94
C PHE A 140 -13.11 -15.91 -4.42
N GLU A 141 -13.79 -16.98 -4.82
CA GLU A 141 -13.88 -17.39 -6.22
C GLU A 141 -14.55 -16.32 -7.09
N HIS A 142 -15.64 -15.73 -6.61
CA HIS A 142 -16.30 -14.62 -7.30
C HIS A 142 -15.35 -13.43 -7.52
N PHE A 143 -14.69 -12.96 -6.46
CA PHE A 143 -13.70 -11.88 -6.54
C PHE A 143 -12.58 -12.19 -7.53
N LEU A 144 -11.96 -13.38 -7.41
CA LEU A 144 -10.81 -13.77 -8.22
C LEU A 144 -11.15 -13.94 -9.70
N ASN A 145 -12.31 -14.50 -10.00
CA ASN A 145 -12.79 -14.63 -11.38
C ASN A 145 -13.11 -13.27 -11.99
N LYS A 146 -13.75 -12.38 -11.26
CA LYS A 146 -14.08 -11.02 -11.69
C LYS A 146 -12.82 -10.18 -11.92
N PHE A 147 -11.85 -10.22 -10.98
CA PHE A 147 -10.56 -9.57 -11.12
C PHE A 147 -9.77 -10.12 -12.31
N SER A 148 -9.62 -11.43 -12.42
CA SER A 148 -8.90 -12.10 -13.50
C SER A 148 -9.51 -11.80 -14.87
N SER A 149 -10.84 -11.78 -14.97
CA SER A 149 -11.54 -11.46 -16.21
C SER A 149 -11.29 -10.04 -16.70
N HIS A 150 -11.06 -9.09 -15.78
CA HIS A 150 -10.82 -7.69 -16.11
C HIS A 150 -9.34 -7.37 -16.34
N PHE A 151 -8.45 -7.91 -15.50
CA PHE A 151 -7.04 -7.54 -15.47
C PHE A 151 -6.09 -8.56 -16.15
N GLY A 152 -6.60 -9.70 -16.60
CA GLY A 152 -5.84 -10.70 -17.37
C GLY A 152 -5.97 -12.12 -16.81
N LYS A 153 -6.55 -13.00 -17.63
CA LYS A 153 -6.80 -14.42 -17.29
C LYS A 153 -5.53 -15.27 -17.22
N GLU A 154 -4.45 -14.79 -17.83
CA GLU A 154 -3.15 -15.45 -17.88
C GLU A 154 -2.31 -15.22 -16.61
N LYS A 155 -2.78 -14.35 -15.70
CA LYS A 155 -2.05 -14.04 -14.47
C LYS A 155 -2.16 -15.18 -13.46
N ILE A 156 -1.03 -15.47 -12.82
CA ILE A 156 -1.01 -16.38 -11.68
C ILE A 156 -1.38 -15.59 -10.43
N ILE A 157 -2.45 -16.01 -9.77
CA ILE A 157 -2.99 -15.30 -8.61
C ILE A 157 -2.95 -16.20 -7.38
N TYR A 158 -2.36 -15.69 -6.32
CA TYR A 158 -2.40 -16.27 -4.98
C TYR A 158 -3.31 -15.42 -4.11
N PHE A 159 -4.32 -16.04 -3.51
CA PHE A 159 -5.18 -15.36 -2.54
C PHE A 159 -4.88 -15.93 -1.16
N ILE A 160 -4.34 -15.11 -0.28
CA ILE A 160 -3.89 -15.50 1.05
C ILE A 160 -4.89 -14.95 2.05
N ASN A 161 -5.66 -15.84 2.64
CA ASN A 161 -6.63 -15.54 3.67
C ASN A 161 -6.08 -15.92 5.05
N VAL A 162 -6.12 -14.96 5.97
CA VAL A 162 -5.85 -15.15 7.40
C VAL A 162 -7.18 -15.05 8.13
N ASP A 163 -7.57 -16.13 8.78
CA ASP A 163 -8.86 -16.29 9.46
C ASP A 163 -8.67 -16.54 10.96
N ASP A 164 -9.57 -15.98 11.76
CA ASP A 164 -9.52 -16.01 13.23
C ASP A 164 -10.38 -17.14 13.80
N ASP A 165 -9.75 -18.09 14.44
CA ASP A 165 -10.40 -19.10 15.28
C ASP A 165 -9.91 -18.96 16.72
N ARG A 166 -10.62 -18.22 17.54
CA ARG A 166 -10.25 -17.94 18.94
C ARG A 166 -10.31 -19.14 19.87
N ASN A 167 -10.80 -20.29 19.40
CA ASN A 167 -10.75 -21.54 20.14
C ASN A 167 -9.41 -22.26 20.01
N LYS A 168 -8.53 -21.81 19.10
CA LYS A 168 -7.20 -22.37 18.92
C LYS A 168 -6.19 -21.78 19.89
N GLU A 169 -5.16 -22.57 20.20
CA GLU A 169 -3.97 -22.07 20.89
C GLU A 169 -3.26 -20.99 20.04
N PHE A 170 -2.57 -20.05 20.68
CA PHE A 170 -1.90 -18.94 20.00
C PHE A 170 -0.88 -19.34 18.93
N ASN A 171 -0.30 -20.52 19.06
CA ASN A 171 0.68 -21.10 18.15
C ASN A 171 0.13 -22.25 17.33
N GLU A 172 -1.16 -22.54 17.42
CA GLU A 172 -1.83 -23.56 16.62
C GLU A 172 -2.23 -22.95 15.27
N LEU A 173 -1.84 -23.64 14.20
CA LEU A 173 -2.07 -23.18 12.84
C LEU A 173 -2.52 -24.34 11.95
N LYS A 174 -3.59 -24.11 11.19
CA LYS A 174 -4.03 -24.99 10.11
C LYS A 174 -3.88 -24.26 8.78
N ILE A 175 -3.15 -24.87 7.83
CA ILE A 175 -2.97 -24.31 6.49
C ILE A 175 -3.71 -25.21 5.50
N THR A 176 -4.58 -24.63 4.69
CA THR A 176 -5.32 -25.33 3.65
C THR A 176 -5.15 -24.63 2.31
N GLN A 177 -4.82 -25.40 1.28
CA GLN A 177 -4.69 -24.90 -0.09
C GLN A 177 -5.87 -25.35 -0.93
N TYR A 178 -6.38 -24.43 -1.76
CA TYR A 178 -7.43 -24.65 -2.72
C TYR A 178 -6.92 -24.23 -4.10
N GLU A 179 -7.00 -25.11 -5.07
CA GLU A 179 -6.71 -24.81 -6.46
C GLU A 179 -8.03 -24.64 -7.21
N LEU A 180 -8.38 -23.42 -7.58
CA LEU A 180 -9.57 -23.14 -8.39
C LEU A 180 -9.32 -23.51 -9.85
N ASN A 181 -8.13 -23.23 -10.36
CA ASN A 181 -7.67 -23.61 -11.70
C ASN A 181 -6.13 -23.58 -11.73
N SER A 182 -5.54 -23.77 -12.91
CA SER A 182 -4.07 -23.76 -13.09
C SER A 182 -3.38 -22.43 -12.73
N HIS A 183 -4.12 -21.33 -12.64
CA HIS A 183 -3.59 -19.98 -12.42
C HIS A 183 -3.99 -19.40 -11.08
N ILE A 184 -5.03 -19.92 -10.42
CA ILE A 184 -5.58 -19.32 -9.20
C ILE A 184 -5.50 -20.30 -8.04
N LYS A 185 -4.78 -19.92 -7.00
CA LYS A 185 -4.64 -20.67 -5.75
C LYS A 185 -5.06 -19.83 -4.56
N ILE A 186 -5.83 -20.42 -3.66
CA ILE A 186 -6.20 -19.84 -2.37
C ILE A 186 -5.45 -20.57 -1.28
N ILE A 187 -4.87 -19.81 -0.36
CA ILE A 187 -4.15 -20.34 0.80
C ILE A 187 -4.83 -19.77 2.03
N HIS A 188 -5.42 -20.66 2.79
CA HIS A 188 -6.17 -20.34 4.00
C HIS A 188 -5.34 -20.70 5.23
N TYR A 189 -5.04 -19.69 6.04
CA TYR A 189 -4.42 -19.80 7.35
C TYR A 189 -5.48 -19.61 8.41
N LEU A 190 -5.76 -20.66 9.18
CA LEU A 190 -6.71 -20.64 10.29
C LEU A 190 -5.96 -20.78 11.61
N GLY A 191 -6.01 -19.75 12.43
CA GLY A 191 -5.37 -19.69 13.74
C GLY A 191 -6.04 -18.67 14.65
N ASN A 192 -5.56 -18.56 15.88
CA ASN A 192 -6.03 -17.54 16.80
C ASN A 192 -5.37 -16.19 16.45
N ASP A 193 -6.15 -15.26 15.91
CA ASP A 193 -5.66 -13.91 15.53
C ASP A 193 -5.83 -12.86 16.65
N TYR A 194 -5.96 -13.31 17.90
CA TYR A 194 -5.90 -12.41 19.04
C TYR A 194 -4.45 -12.02 19.33
N PRO A 195 -4.14 -10.75 19.65
CA PRO A 195 -2.77 -10.34 19.91
C PRO A 195 -2.20 -11.02 21.17
N ILE A 196 -0.91 -11.32 21.13
CA ILE A 196 -0.16 -11.78 22.29
C ILE A 196 0.14 -10.55 23.17
N LEU A 197 0.27 -10.78 24.47
CA LEU A 197 0.51 -9.76 25.52
C LEU A 197 1.26 -8.50 25.04
N ASN A 198 0.63 -7.33 25.27
CA ASN A 198 1.11 -5.98 24.96
C ASN A 198 1.06 -5.53 23.50
N GLU A 199 0.48 -6.29 22.58
CA GLU A 199 0.19 -5.80 21.24
C GLU A 199 -1.23 -5.18 21.17
N ASP A 200 -1.38 -4.17 20.33
CA ASP A 200 -2.70 -3.57 20.07
C ASP A 200 -3.64 -4.59 19.40
N ILE A 201 -4.90 -4.62 19.84
CA ILE A 201 -5.91 -5.58 19.34
C ILE A 201 -6.03 -5.55 17.81
N TRP A 202 -5.86 -4.39 17.19
CA TRP A 202 -6.01 -4.23 15.76
C TRP A 202 -4.89 -4.86 14.93
N VAL A 203 -3.70 -5.12 15.51
CA VAL A 203 -2.57 -5.74 14.78
C VAL A 203 -2.71 -7.25 14.65
N GLY A 204 -3.47 -7.92 15.55
CA GLY A 204 -3.63 -9.37 15.56
C GLY A 204 -2.40 -10.14 16.04
N ASN A 205 -2.42 -11.47 15.90
CA ASN A 205 -1.38 -12.37 16.40
C ASN A 205 -0.15 -12.37 15.47
N SER A 206 0.98 -11.87 15.95
CA SER A 206 2.24 -11.80 15.19
C SER A 206 2.73 -13.17 14.70
N PHE A 207 2.52 -14.25 15.47
CA PHE A 207 2.89 -15.60 15.02
C PHE A 207 2.10 -16.00 13.76
N LEU A 208 0.77 -15.90 13.79
CA LEU A 208 -0.11 -16.25 12.68
C LEU A 208 0.24 -15.46 11.40
N TRP A 209 0.43 -14.15 11.56
CA TRP A 209 0.77 -13.26 10.44
C TRP A 209 2.17 -13.50 9.88
N ASN A 210 3.16 -13.78 10.73
CA ASN A 210 4.49 -14.14 10.26
C ASN A 210 4.47 -15.46 9.48
N GLU A 211 3.71 -16.46 9.94
CA GLU A 211 3.53 -17.73 9.21
C GLU A 211 2.86 -17.50 7.85
N ALA A 212 1.86 -16.63 7.77
CA ALA A 212 1.18 -16.31 6.52
C ALA A 212 2.08 -15.56 5.51
N MET A 213 3.02 -14.74 5.99
CA MET A 213 3.84 -13.87 5.14
C MET A 213 5.22 -14.44 4.80
N LYS A 214 5.81 -15.31 5.64
CA LYS A 214 7.22 -15.72 5.53
C LYS A 214 7.58 -16.41 4.21
N ASN A 215 6.62 -17.10 3.60
CA ASN A 215 6.83 -17.85 2.37
C ASN A 215 6.58 -17.01 1.10
N ILE A 216 6.11 -15.77 1.23
CA ILE A 216 5.90 -14.88 0.09
C ILE A 216 7.23 -14.24 -0.29
N LYS A 217 7.68 -14.50 -1.52
CA LYS A 217 8.93 -13.93 -2.05
C LYS A 217 8.61 -13.00 -3.22
N LEU A 218 8.96 -11.73 -3.08
CA LEU A 218 8.92 -10.78 -4.18
C LEU A 218 10.06 -11.08 -5.16
N VAL A 219 9.72 -11.56 -6.36
CA VAL A 219 10.71 -11.97 -7.37
C VAL A 219 11.22 -10.77 -8.15
N GLN A 220 10.34 -9.84 -8.48
CA GLN A 220 10.77 -8.56 -8.99
C GLN A 220 10.92 -7.59 -7.82
N LYS A 221 12.17 -7.28 -7.47
CA LYS A 221 12.43 -5.96 -6.89
C LYS A 221 11.89 -4.98 -7.92
N TYR A 222 10.80 -4.29 -7.59
CA TYR A 222 10.31 -3.19 -8.40
C TYR A 222 11.51 -2.35 -8.83
N SER A 223 11.82 -2.39 -10.11
CA SER A 223 12.77 -1.46 -10.69
C SER A 223 11.98 -0.23 -11.11
N PRO A 224 12.06 0.87 -10.37
CA PRO A 224 11.38 2.09 -10.75
C PRO A 224 11.83 2.48 -12.15
N ASN A 225 10.90 2.93 -13.00
CA ASN A 225 11.26 3.51 -14.29
C ASN A 225 12.07 4.81 -14.10
N ALA A 226 12.69 5.32 -15.16
CA ALA A 226 13.57 6.49 -15.10
C ALA A 226 12.90 7.70 -14.41
N LEU A 227 11.63 7.96 -14.71
CA LEU A 227 10.88 9.07 -14.13
C LEU A 227 10.66 8.93 -12.62
N GLU A 228 10.32 7.72 -12.18
CA GLU A 228 10.13 7.40 -10.75
C GLU A 228 11.44 7.49 -9.99
N LYS A 229 12.55 7.06 -10.59
CA LYS A 229 13.89 7.20 -10.00
C LYS A 229 14.21 8.68 -9.72
N VAL A 230 13.95 9.57 -10.68
CA VAL A 230 14.18 11.01 -10.48
C VAL A 230 13.30 11.58 -9.37
N LYS A 231 12.04 11.15 -9.27
CA LYS A 231 11.14 11.56 -8.18
C LYS A 231 11.59 11.07 -6.80
N GLU A 232 12.34 10.00 -6.72
CA GLU A 232 12.96 9.52 -5.47
C GLU A 232 14.28 10.23 -5.12
N HIS A 233 14.85 11.03 -6.01
CA HIS A 233 16.04 11.83 -5.69
C HIS A 233 15.75 12.84 -4.57
N LEU A 234 16.69 12.97 -3.63
CA LEU A 234 16.58 13.93 -2.52
C LEU A 234 16.30 15.36 -3.02
N ALA A 235 17.00 15.78 -4.09
CA ALA A 235 16.81 17.08 -4.71
C ALA A 235 15.36 17.30 -5.18
N TYR A 236 14.79 16.32 -5.90
CA TYR A 236 13.40 16.45 -6.36
C TYR A 236 12.43 16.60 -5.17
N LYS A 237 12.54 15.73 -4.15
CA LYS A 237 11.64 15.73 -2.98
C LYS A 237 11.73 17.01 -2.15
N LEU A 238 12.92 17.57 -1.98
CA LEU A 238 13.08 18.83 -1.25
C LEU A 238 12.48 20.01 -2.03
N GLY A 239 12.71 20.07 -3.33
CA GLY A 239 12.13 21.11 -4.17
C GLY A 239 10.62 21.01 -4.29
N GLU A 240 10.08 19.81 -4.44
CA GLU A 240 8.63 19.54 -4.45
C GLU A 240 8.00 19.95 -3.11
N ALA A 241 8.60 19.58 -1.98
CA ALA A 241 8.11 19.96 -0.65
C ALA A 241 8.11 21.47 -0.45
N LEU A 242 9.13 22.22 -0.92
CA LEU A 242 9.13 23.66 -0.89
C LEU A 242 7.98 24.22 -1.73
N MET A 243 7.84 23.76 -2.97
CA MET A 243 6.83 24.29 -3.91
C MET A 243 5.38 23.99 -3.49
N ILE A 244 5.15 22.92 -2.73
CA ILE A 244 3.83 22.63 -2.15
C ILE A 244 3.54 23.56 -0.97
N ASN A 245 4.54 23.86 -0.13
CA ASN A 245 4.32 24.49 1.16
C ASN A 245 4.57 26.02 1.17
N TYR A 246 5.23 26.61 0.14
CA TYR A 246 5.64 28.02 0.16
C TYR A 246 4.47 29.03 0.17
N ARG A 247 3.28 28.63 -0.27
CA ARG A 247 2.09 29.48 -0.36
C ARG A 247 1.35 29.67 0.97
N SER A 248 1.72 28.91 2.00
CA SER A 248 1.08 28.93 3.32
C SER A 248 2.08 29.33 4.38
N PHE A 249 1.67 30.25 5.28
CA PHE A 249 2.48 30.64 6.43
C PHE A 249 2.84 29.42 7.30
N PHE A 250 1.87 28.57 7.59
CA PHE A 250 2.10 27.33 8.33
C PHE A 250 2.98 26.36 7.54
N GLY A 251 2.79 26.26 6.22
CA GLY A 251 3.66 25.47 5.36
C GLY A 251 5.12 25.87 5.46
N LEU A 252 5.41 27.17 5.41
CA LEU A 252 6.77 27.70 5.57
C LEU A 252 7.33 27.45 6.99
N MET A 253 6.52 27.60 8.02
CA MET A 253 6.92 27.37 9.41
C MET A 253 7.31 25.90 9.66
N PHE A 254 6.59 24.95 9.08
CA PHE A 254 6.89 23.53 9.24
C PHE A 254 7.91 22.98 8.23
N LEU A 255 8.32 23.75 7.25
CA LEU A 255 9.24 23.33 6.19
C LEU A 255 10.55 22.71 6.71
N PRO A 256 11.21 23.23 7.76
CA PRO A 256 12.43 22.63 8.31
C PRO A 256 12.20 21.19 8.82
N PHE A 257 11.06 20.94 9.46
CA PHE A 257 10.69 19.59 9.94
C PHE A 257 10.38 18.65 8.77
N ILE A 258 9.70 19.13 7.74
CA ILE A 258 9.43 18.39 6.51
C ILE A 258 10.75 18.01 5.83
N PHE A 259 11.68 18.93 5.68
CA PHE A 259 12.99 18.68 5.09
C PHE A 259 13.80 17.68 5.91
N TYR A 260 13.78 17.80 7.23
CA TYR A 260 14.43 16.83 8.12
C TYR A 260 13.84 15.43 7.95
N GLY A 261 12.52 15.30 7.89
CA GLY A 261 11.84 14.01 7.65
C GLY A 261 12.21 13.39 6.30
N ILE A 262 12.21 14.19 5.21
CA ILE A 262 12.62 13.77 3.88
C ILE A 262 14.08 13.29 3.90
N TYR A 263 14.98 14.06 4.50
CA TYR A 263 16.40 13.72 4.60
C TYR A 263 16.63 12.43 5.40
N LYS A 264 16.01 12.29 6.58
CA LYS A 264 16.12 11.08 7.42
C LYS A 264 15.61 9.85 6.68
N ARG A 265 14.45 9.94 6.03
CA ARG A 265 13.92 8.85 5.19
C ARG A 265 14.88 8.49 4.07
N HIS A 266 15.45 9.48 3.37
CA HIS A 266 16.39 9.24 2.28
C HIS A 266 17.63 8.49 2.76
N ILE A 267 18.25 8.90 3.87
CA ILE A 267 19.41 8.24 4.49
C ILE A 267 19.06 6.80 4.90
N PHE A 268 17.91 6.61 5.55
CA PHE A 268 17.44 5.27 5.95
C PHE A 268 17.30 4.35 4.74
N LEU A 269 16.59 4.78 3.68
CA LEU A 269 16.39 3.97 2.49
C LEU A 269 17.72 3.68 1.77
N LYS A 270 18.64 4.66 1.73
CA LYS A 270 19.98 4.49 1.17
C LYS A 270 20.80 3.46 1.96
N SER A 271 20.78 3.52 3.30
CA SER A 271 21.50 2.57 4.16
C SER A 271 21.01 1.13 3.99
N LYS A 272 19.72 0.96 3.71
CA LYS A 272 19.08 -0.34 3.43
C LYS A 272 19.21 -0.79 1.96
N LYS A 273 19.91 -0.03 1.10
CA LYS A 273 20.06 -0.29 -0.34
C LYS A 273 18.70 -0.41 -1.08
N LEU A 274 17.68 0.29 -0.58
CA LEU A 274 16.32 0.28 -1.15
C LEU A 274 16.09 1.39 -2.21
N LEU A 275 17.05 2.32 -2.35
CA LEU A 275 16.99 3.38 -3.36
C LEU A 275 17.72 2.97 -4.63
N ILE A 276 17.00 2.94 -5.74
CA ILE A 276 17.53 2.75 -7.09
C ILE A 276 17.45 4.11 -7.78
N LEU A 277 18.57 4.85 -7.78
CA LEU A 277 18.59 6.24 -8.27
C LEU A 277 19.31 6.40 -9.62
N ARG A 278 20.09 5.40 -10.05
CA ARG A 278 20.83 5.47 -11.30
C ARG A 278 19.89 5.33 -12.48
N LEU A 279 19.92 6.28 -13.40
CA LEU A 279 19.18 6.24 -14.67
C LEU A 279 19.95 5.41 -15.68
N ASP A 280 19.22 4.68 -16.52
CA ASP A 280 19.73 3.98 -17.69
C ASP A 280 19.05 4.56 -18.93
N GLU A 281 19.82 4.80 -19.99
CA GLU A 281 19.34 5.39 -21.24
C GLU A 281 18.27 4.52 -21.95
N ASN A 282 18.31 3.22 -21.71
CA ASN A 282 17.34 2.27 -22.26
C ASN A 282 16.04 2.15 -21.45
N GLU A 283 15.92 2.88 -20.34
CA GLU A 283 14.72 2.80 -19.51
C GLU A 283 13.54 3.55 -20.12
N LYS A 284 12.36 2.97 -19.94
CA LYS A 284 11.11 3.64 -20.29
C LYS A 284 11.04 5.01 -19.57
N TYR A 285 10.64 6.05 -20.31
CA TYR A 285 10.53 7.43 -19.83
C TYR A 285 11.87 8.10 -19.46
N TYR A 286 12.98 7.68 -20.07
CA TYR A 286 14.30 8.29 -19.82
C TYR A 286 14.34 9.78 -20.18
N GLU A 287 13.83 10.16 -21.35
CA GLU A 287 13.81 11.56 -21.82
C GLU A 287 12.95 12.45 -20.93
N GLU A 288 11.79 11.95 -20.48
CA GLU A 288 10.93 12.65 -19.53
C GLU A 288 11.61 12.79 -18.16
N ALA A 289 12.36 11.79 -17.75
CA ALA A 289 13.13 11.82 -16.50
C ALA A 289 14.24 12.89 -16.58
N LEU A 290 14.91 13.04 -17.71
CA LEU A 290 15.89 14.10 -17.93
C LEU A 290 15.23 15.48 -17.89
N LYS A 291 14.07 15.67 -18.53
CA LYS A 291 13.29 16.92 -18.42
C LYS A 291 12.93 17.25 -16.98
N LEU A 292 12.49 16.23 -16.21
CA LEU A 292 12.16 16.41 -14.79
C LEU A 292 13.39 16.78 -13.96
N LYS A 293 14.55 16.16 -14.22
CA LYS A 293 15.83 16.46 -13.57
C LYS A 293 16.36 17.87 -13.88
N ASN A 294 16.02 18.39 -15.06
CA ASN A 294 16.32 19.77 -15.45
C ASN A 294 15.22 20.77 -15.05
N GLY A 295 14.11 20.29 -14.48
CA GLY A 295 12.96 21.08 -14.09
C GLY A 295 13.17 21.88 -12.80
N LEU A 296 12.22 22.79 -12.54
CA LEU A 296 12.28 23.73 -11.43
C LEU A 296 12.42 23.06 -10.06
N TYR A 297 11.64 22.02 -9.78
CA TYR A 297 11.66 21.30 -8.48
C TYR A 297 13.04 20.72 -8.20
N TYR A 298 13.65 20.11 -9.20
CA TYR A 298 14.97 19.49 -9.03
C TYR A 298 16.06 20.53 -8.80
N LYS A 299 16.04 21.64 -9.54
CA LYS A 299 16.99 22.76 -9.38
C LYS A 299 16.90 23.40 -8.01
N ILE A 300 15.68 23.71 -7.55
CA ILE A 300 15.45 24.25 -6.19
C ILE A 300 15.99 23.29 -5.12
N GLY A 301 15.72 22.01 -5.25
CA GLY A 301 16.23 21.04 -4.29
C GLY A 301 17.74 20.89 -4.27
N LEU A 302 18.42 21.06 -5.42
CA LEU A 302 19.89 21.11 -5.48
C LEU A 302 20.42 22.32 -4.71
N GLU A 303 19.83 23.51 -4.87
CA GLU A 303 20.21 24.71 -4.14
C GLU A 303 20.04 24.54 -2.62
N ILE A 304 18.93 23.90 -2.19
CA ILE A 304 18.71 23.56 -0.78
C ILE A 304 19.84 22.65 -0.26
N ILE A 305 20.20 21.60 -0.99
CA ILE A 305 21.28 20.68 -0.60
C ILE A 305 22.61 21.42 -0.52
N GLN A 306 22.89 22.29 -1.48
CA GLN A 306 24.15 23.05 -1.54
C GLN A 306 24.25 24.07 -0.39
N ALA A 307 23.16 24.75 -0.08
CA ALA A 307 23.10 25.68 1.05
C ALA A 307 23.37 24.97 2.40
N TYR A 308 22.86 23.76 2.56
CA TYR A 308 23.15 22.94 3.76
C TYR A 308 24.61 22.51 3.84
N LYS A 309 25.21 22.09 2.73
CA LYS A 309 26.64 21.71 2.68
C LYS A 309 27.56 22.88 3.03
N ASN A 310 27.26 24.06 2.50
CA ASN A 310 28.08 25.27 2.72
C ASN A 310 27.98 25.76 4.18
N LYS A 311 26.87 25.52 4.89
CA LYS A 311 26.72 25.85 6.32
C LYS A 311 27.42 24.85 7.26
N GLY A 312 27.62 23.61 6.84
CA GLY A 312 28.29 22.56 7.63
C GLY A 312 29.80 22.44 7.44
N GLY A 313 30.38 23.21 6.54
CA GLY A 313 31.84 23.21 6.24
C GLY A 313 32.67 24.29 6.96
N GLY A 314 32.11 24.97 7.95
CA GLY A 314 32.77 26.01 8.73
C GLY A 314 32.87 25.66 10.22
N GLY A 315 33.41 24.48 10.54
CA GLY A 315 33.70 24.05 11.91
C GLY A 315 34.82 23.04 11.91
#